data_45a07782094d85bdb6b2d7f53b06abcf
#
_entry.id   45a07782094d85bdb6b2d7f53b06abcf
#
_cell.length_a   1.000
_cell.length_b   1.000
_cell.length_c   1.000
_cell.angle_alpha   90.00
_cell.angle_beta   90.00
_cell.angle_gamma   90.00
#
_symmetry.space_group_name_H-M   'P 1'
#
loop_
_entity.id
_entity.type
_entity.pdbx_description
1 polymer ?
#
loop_
_entity_poly.entity_id
_entity_poly.type
_entity_poly.pdbx_seq_one_letter_code
_entity_poly.pdbx_strand_id
1 'polypeptide(L)'
;MSAMKRLFQLMADKKASDIFLSVGAPINIKINGVAMPINQQMMDGNTVRGLLYEVIDQKQRKEYEDTLELNTAFTLQGVGSFRISAFRQKGSPAVVVRYIPNIIPPLDSLGLPPVLKDIILEKRGLILMVGATGSGKSTTLAAMLDYRNEQRTGHIFTLEEPVEFIFQNKKSIVNQREVGTDTLDMRVGLKNALRQAPDCILIGEIRDKENMTSAIQYAQSGHLCLATLHANNSYHAMNRIISFYPLESRTALLQDLSATLKCVISQRLVKNVRGLRSAAVEVMLNSRYIAELIEKGEIGEMKEAMEKALTPGSQTFEQSLFKMIRDGIITQDEGLANADSANNLLWLINNTAAGADFAAGKERNPQAKPAAGVGSSAPFSEFKLDSSETERA
;
A
#
# COMPACT_ATOMS: atom_id res chain seq x y z
N MET A 1 6.13 -22.19 28.76
CA MET A 1 6.34 -21.30 27.59
C MET A 1 7.81 -20.92 27.58
N SER A 2 8.50 -21.07 26.43
CA SER A 2 9.93 -20.74 26.31
C SER A 2 10.19 -19.23 26.48
N ALA A 3 11.42 -18.83 26.70
CA ALA A 3 11.77 -17.42 26.94
C ALA A 3 11.42 -16.54 25.71
N MET A 4 11.75 -17.00 24.51
CA MET A 4 11.43 -16.30 23.29
C MET A 4 9.91 -16.14 23.08
N LYS A 5 9.12 -17.18 23.35
CA LYS A 5 7.65 -17.10 23.26
C LYS A 5 7.04 -16.12 24.27
N ARG A 6 7.66 -15.96 25.46
CA ARG A 6 7.25 -14.93 26.43
C ARG A 6 7.55 -13.53 25.92
N LEU A 7 8.67 -13.34 25.23
CA LEU A 7 8.99 -12.05 24.57
C LEU A 7 7.97 -11.74 23.46
N PHE A 8 7.55 -12.72 22.68
CA PHE A 8 6.50 -12.56 21.68
C PHE A 8 5.15 -12.14 22.28
N GLN A 9 4.76 -12.78 23.39
CA GLN A 9 3.56 -12.37 24.12
C GLN A 9 3.68 -10.92 24.62
N LEU A 10 4.83 -10.55 25.19
CA LEU A 10 5.10 -9.19 25.66
C LEU A 10 4.99 -8.16 24.50
N MET A 11 5.50 -8.50 23.30
CA MET A 11 5.36 -7.64 22.12
C MET A 11 3.89 -7.37 21.80
N ALA A 12 3.07 -8.41 21.79
CA ALA A 12 1.64 -8.28 21.50
C ALA A 12 0.93 -7.44 22.58
N ASP A 13 1.15 -7.72 23.86
CA ASP A 13 0.52 -7.05 25.00
C ASP A 13 0.88 -5.56 25.04
N LYS A 14 2.12 -5.22 24.72
CA LYS A 14 2.62 -3.83 24.69
C LYS A 14 2.43 -3.13 23.35
N LYS A 15 1.88 -3.80 22.34
CA LYS A 15 1.76 -3.30 20.96
C LYS A 15 3.10 -2.83 20.39
N ALA A 16 4.15 -3.57 20.71
CA ALA A 16 5.51 -3.27 20.25
C ALA A 16 5.67 -3.67 18.79
N SER A 17 6.41 -2.87 18.03
CA SER A 17 6.70 -3.18 16.63
C SER A 17 7.87 -4.14 16.46
N ASP A 18 8.95 -3.95 17.24
CA ASP A 18 10.18 -4.71 17.07
C ASP A 18 10.82 -5.05 18.43
N ILE A 19 11.57 -6.17 18.48
CA ILE A 19 12.53 -6.50 19.53
C ILE A 19 13.91 -6.64 18.90
N PHE A 20 14.93 -6.17 19.65
CA PHE A 20 16.34 -6.25 19.26
C PHE A 20 17.09 -7.07 20.30
N LEU A 21 17.74 -8.14 19.84
CA LEU A 21 18.61 -8.99 20.64
C LEU A 21 20.04 -8.85 20.11
N SER A 22 20.91 -8.22 20.89
CA SER A 22 22.31 -7.99 20.48
C SER A 22 23.26 -8.23 21.66
N VAL A 23 24.40 -8.83 21.37
CA VAL A 23 25.43 -9.04 22.38
C VAL A 23 25.98 -7.72 22.92
N GLY A 24 26.15 -7.63 24.24
CA GLY A 24 26.60 -6.41 24.90
C GLY A 24 25.52 -5.35 25.10
N ALA A 25 24.28 -5.68 24.85
CA ALA A 25 23.11 -4.83 25.09
C ALA A 25 22.04 -5.59 25.87
N PRO A 26 21.16 -4.92 26.62
CA PRO A 26 19.94 -5.54 27.12
C PRO A 26 18.96 -5.82 25.99
N ILE A 27 17.93 -6.64 26.25
CA ILE A 27 16.84 -6.81 25.30
C ILE A 27 16.12 -5.49 25.15
N ASN A 28 16.06 -4.96 23.92
CA ASN A 28 15.36 -3.72 23.60
C ASN A 28 14.06 -4.01 22.87
N ILE A 29 13.01 -3.29 23.25
CA ILE A 29 11.68 -3.33 22.61
C ILE A 29 11.36 -1.97 22.03
N LYS A 30 10.74 -1.94 20.85
CA LYS A 30 10.33 -0.68 20.17
C LYS A 30 8.83 -0.49 20.27
N ILE A 31 8.42 0.58 20.95
CA ILE A 31 7.00 0.94 21.13
C ILE A 31 6.81 2.37 20.62
N ASN A 32 5.83 2.58 19.73
CA ASN A 32 5.54 3.89 19.11
C ASN A 32 6.80 4.57 18.51
N GLY A 33 7.70 3.77 17.91
CA GLY A 33 8.91 4.27 17.28
C GLY A 33 10.10 4.47 18.23
N VAL A 34 9.91 4.36 19.55
CA VAL A 34 10.98 4.52 20.56
C VAL A 34 11.47 3.17 21.03
N ALA A 35 12.79 2.92 20.91
CA ALA A 35 13.44 1.72 21.45
C ALA A 35 13.79 1.94 22.92
N MET A 36 13.44 0.96 23.78
CA MET A 36 13.73 1.01 25.21
C MET A 36 14.09 -0.38 25.74
N PRO A 37 14.98 -0.49 26.75
CA PRO A 37 15.33 -1.77 27.34
C PRO A 37 14.17 -2.31 28.19
N ILE A 38 13.92 -3.62 28.13
CA ILE A 38 12.93 -4.28 29.01
C ILE A 38 13.54 -4.74 30.34
N ASN A 39 14.85 -4.82 30.42
CA ASN A 39 15.65 -5.12 31.63
C ASN A 39 17.00 -4.47 31.51
N GLN A 40 17.86 -4.64 32.55
CA GLN A 40 19.23 -4.13 32.56
C GLN A 40 20.27 -5.23 32.29
N GLN A 41 19.85 -6.48 32.08
CA GLN A 41 20.71 -7.60 31.87
C GLN A 41 21.33 -7.57 30.48
N MET A 42 22.65 -7.45 30.39
CA MET A 42 23.40 -7.53 29.13
C MET A 42 23.40 -8.97 28.62
N MET A 43 23.12 -9.13 27.32
CA MET A 43 23.15 -10.44 26.69
C MET A 43 24.56 -10.83 26.23
N ASP A 44 24.90 -12.09 26.41
CA ASP A 44 26.03 -12.72 25.75
C ASP A 44 25.65 -13.47 24.50
N GLY A 45 26.64 -13.98 23.75
CA GLY A 45 26.38 -14.67 22.48
C GLY A 45 25.59 -15.98 22.63
N ASN A 46 25.76 -16.67 23.77
CA ASN A 46 25.04 -17.91 24.03
C ASN A 46 23.57 -17.65 24.34
N THR A 47 23.27 -16.59 25.08
CA THR A 47 21.90 -16.16 25.38
C THR A 47 21.17 -15.77 24.11
N VAL A 48 21.75 -14.93 23.22
CA VAL A 48 21.12 -14.54 21.96
C VAL A 48 20.89 -15.76 21.07
N ARG A 49 21.88 -16.65 20.94
CA ARG A 49 21.76 -17.88 20.15
C ARG A 49 20.72 -18.81 20.74
N GLY A 50 20.71 -18.98 22.07
CA GLY A 50 19.72 -19.82 22.77
C GLY A 50 18.28 -19.37 22.52
N LEU A 51 18.02 -18.05 22.62
CA LEU A 51 16.69 -17.47 22.32
C LEU A 51 16.26 -17.73 20.87
N LEU A 52 17.18 -17.52 19.91
CA LEU A 52 16.89 -17.81 18.50
C LEU A 52 16.52 -19.29 18.30
N TYR A 53 17.31 -20.19 18.87
CA TYR A 53 17.16 -21.64 18.69
C TYR A 53 15.89 -22.23 19.33
N GLU A 54 15.21 -21.48 20.21
CA GLU A 54 13.90 -21.88 20.75
C GLU A 54 12.77 -21.83 19.73
N VAL A 55 12.94 -21.08 18.61
CA VAL A 55 11.87 -20.77 17.66
C VAL A 55 12.20 -21.12 16.21
N ILE A 56 13.37 -21.67 15.94
CA ILE A 56 13.78 -22.16 14.62
C ILE A 56 14.02 -23.67 14.65
N ASP A 57 13.79 -24.33 13.51
CA ASP A 57 14.02 -25.77 13.35
C ASP A 57 15.50 -26.10 13.05
N GLN A 58 15.81 -27.42 12.93
CA GLN A 58 17.19 -27.86 12.67
C GLN A 58 17.71 -27.43 11.30
N LYS A 59 16.85 -27.35 10.28
CA LYS A 59 17.21 -26.94 8.93
C LYS A 59 17.57 -25.45 8.92
N GLN A 60 16.72 -24.62 9.53
CA GLN A 60 16.94 -23.17 9.69
C GLN A 60 18.18 -22.86 10.55
N ARG A 61 18.41 -23.69 11.58
CA ARG A 61 19.62 -23.56 12.40
C ARG A 61 20.88 -23.84 11.57
N LYS A 62 20.88 -24.89 10.77
CA LYS A 62 21.99 -25.21 9.87
C LYS A 62 22.20 -24.09 8.84
N GLU A 63 21.13 -23.60 8.22
CA GLU A 63 21.17 -22.47 7.30
C GLU A 63 21.85 -21.25 7.94
N TYR A 64 21.42 -20.85 9.16
CA TYR A 64 22.00 -19.73 9.88
C TYR A 64 23.50 -19.92 10.18
N GLU A 65 23.93 -21.11 10.57
CA GLU A 65 25.35 -21.37 10.87
C GLU A 65 26.20 -21.41 9.57
N ASP A 66 25.64 -21.88 8.46
CA ASP A 66 26.35 -21.98 7.17
C ASP A 66 26.40 -20.62 6.43
N THR A 67 25.31 -19.84 6.44
CA THR A 67 25.19 -18.59 5.66
C THR A 67 25.42 -17.35 6.50
N LEU A 68 25.45 -17.45 7.84
CA LEU A 68 25.57 -16.38 8.82
C LEU A 68 24.36 -15.43 8.86
N GLU A 69 23.29 -15.74 8.13
CA GLU A 69 22.04 -15.01 8.05
C GLU A 69 20.85 -15.97 8.01
N LEU A 70 19.72 -15.56 8.59
CA LEU A 70 18.46 -16.27 8.50
C LEU A 70 17.31 -15.29 8.53
N ASN A 71 16.42 -15.37 7.54
CA ASN A 71 15.14 -14.67 7.54
C ASN A 71 14.03 -15.71 7.57
N THR A 72 13.20 -15.67 8.62
CA THR A 72 12.13 -16.65 8.81
C THR A 72 10.93 -16.01 9.52
N ALA A 73 9.82 -16.73 9.55
CA ALA A 73 8.63 -16.35 10.29
C ALA A 73 8.32 -17.38 11.37
N PHE A 74 7.72 -16.93 12.46
CA PHE A 74 7.21 -17.78 13.52
C PHE A 74 5.81 -17.31 13.91
N THR A 75 4.83 -18.22 13.86
CA THR A 75 3.46 -17.92 14.28
C THR A 75 3.21 -18.49 15.68
N LEU A 76 2.83 -17.62 16.62
CA LEU A 76 2.38 -18.03 17.95
C LEU A 76 0.85 -17.98 17.96
N GLN A 77 0.24 -19.17 18.05
CA GLN A 77 -1.21 -19.32 18.00
C GLN A 77 -1.91 -18.47 19.07
N GLY A 78 -2.92 -17.71 18.66
CA GLY A 78 -3.67 -16.80 19.55
C GLY A 78 -2.97 -15.47 19.86
N VAL A 79 -1.71 -15.26 19.40
CA VAL A 79 -0.93 -14.05 19.70
C VAL A 79 -0.63 -13.26 18.43
N GLY A 80 0.01 -13.89 17.44
CA GLY A 80 0.37 -13.21 16.20
C GLY A 80 1.52 -13.90 15.47
N SER A 81 1.96 -13.27 14.38
CA SER A 81 3.11 -13.71 13.60
C SER A 81 4.31 -12.82 13.88
N PHE A 82 5.48 -13.41 13.82
CA PHE A 82 6.75 -12.76 14.14
C PHE A 82 7.75 -13.02 13.02
N ARG A 83 8.21 -11.96 12.37
CA ARG A 83 9.28 -12.05 11.37
C ARG A 83 10.61 -11.94 12.11
N ILE A 84 11.46 -12.93 11.91
CA ILE A 84 12.75 -13.05 12.59
C ILE A 84 13.85 -12.87 11.54
N SER A 85 14.69 -11.86 11.72
CA SER A 85 15.94 -11.68 10.98
C SER A 85 17.11 -11.89 11.93
N ALA A 86 17.85 -12.98 11.73
CA ALA A 86 19.06 -13.29 12.49
C ALA A 86 20.28 -13.12 11.60
N PHE A 87 21.31 -12.50 12.12
CA PHE A 87 22.54 -12.20 11.39
C PHE A 87 23.75 -12.17 12.32
N ARG A 88 24.95 -12.13 11.73
CA ARG A 88 26.21 -11.95 12.48
C ARG A 88 26.69 -10.52 12.38
N GLN A 89 27.11 -9.95 13.53
CA GLN A 89 27.79 -8.67 13.60
C GLN A 89 29.07 -8.80 14.44
N LYS A 90 30.23 -8.40 13.91
CA LYS A 90 31.53 -8.51 14.62
C LYS A 90 31.77 -9.90 15.24
N GLY A 91 31.41 -10.95 14.49
CA GLY A 91 31.51 -12.35 14.92
C GLY A 91 30.46 -12.80 15.94
N SER A 92 29.58 -11.93 16.39
CA SER A 92 28.54 -12.22 17.40
C SER A 92 27.15 -12.33 16.78
N PRO A 93 26.23 -13.15 17.32
CA PRO A 93 24.86 -13.23 16.86
C PRO A 93 24.07 -11.98 17.20
N ALA A 94 23.18 -11.57 16.28
CA ALA A 94 22.16 -10.57 16.52
C ALA A 94 20.82 -11.03 15.91
N VAL A 95 19.71 -10.64 16.53
CA VAL A 95 18.36 -11.00 16.07
C VAL A 95 17.46 -9.79 16.17
N VAL A 96 16.73 -9.52 15.10
CA VAL A 96 15.64 -8.54 15.08
C VAL A 96 14.34 -9.29 14.85
N VAL A 97 13.37 -9.07 15.72
CA VAL A 97 12.05 -9.64 15.58
C VAL A 97 11.04 -8.54 15.36
N ARG A 98 10.23 -8.65 14.31
CA ARG A 98 9.10 -7.77 14.03
C ARG A 98 7.80 -8.49 14.33
N TYR A 99 6.94 -7.85 15.11
CA TYR A 99 5.59 -8.34 15.39
C TYR A 99 4.62 -7.94 14.28
N ILE A 100 3.86 -8.91 13.83
CA ILE A 100 2.79 -8.76 12.83
C ILE A 100 1.48 -9.16 13.52
N PRO A 101 0.62 -8.17 13.86
CA PRO A 101 -0.65 -8.46 14.51
C PRO A 101 -1.56 -9.29 13.59
N ASN A 102 -2.19 -10.34 14.14
CA ASN A 102 -3.15 -11.17 13.41
C ASN A 102 -4.54 -10.52 13.24
N ILE A 103 -4.67 -9.26 13.58
CA ILE A 103 -5.96 -8.56 13.50
C ILE A 103 -6.04 -7.85 12.16
N ILE A 104 -6.90 -8.35 11.29
CA ILE A 104 -7.27 -7.65 10.06
C ILE A 104 -8.36 -6.64 10.44
N PRO A 105 -8.14 -5.34 10.23
CA PRO A 105 -9.17 -4.34 10.52
C PRO A 105 -10.35 -4.50 9.56
N PRO A 106 -11.60 -4.35 10.03
CA PRO A 106 -12.75 -4.34 9.16
C PRO A 106 -12.62 -3.27 8.06
N LEU A 107 -13.00 -3.60 6.82
CA LEU A 107 -12.87 -2.70 5.67
C LEU A 107 -13.55 -1.33 5.93
N ASP A 108 -14.69 -1.33 6.61
CA ASP A 108 -15.44 -0.12 6.97
C ASP A 108 -14.70 0.80 7.94
N SER A 109 -13.79 0.25 8.74
CA SER A 109 -13.05 1.03 9.75
C SER A 109 -11.88 1.84 9.17
N LEU A 110 -11.51 1.58 7.92
CA LEU A 110 -10.32 2.17 7.28
C LEU A 110 -10.59 3.50 6.57
N GLY A 111 -11.86 3.94 6.49
CA GLY A 111 -12.24 5.18 5.80
C GLY A 111 -11.97 5.17 4.29
N LEU A 112 -11.99 3.99 3.68
CA LEU A 112 -11.72 3.78 2.26
C LEU A 112 -12.95 4.04 1.39
N PRO A 113 -12.78 4.31 0.08
CA PRO A 113 -13.89 4.47 -0.84
C PRO A 113 -14.82 3.25 -0.86
N PRO A 114 -16.16 3.43 -0.74
CA PRO A 114 -17.12 2.31 -0.69
C PRO A 114 -17.05 1.35 -1.89
N VAL A 115 -16.68 1.87 -3.06
CA VAL A 115 -16.55 1.08 -4.31
C VAL A 115 -15.58 -0.10 -4.17
N LEU A 116 -14.65 -0.07 -3.20
CA LEU A 116 -13.72 -1.18 -2.97
C LEU A 116 -14.44 -2.46 -2.53
N LYS A 117 -15.61 -2.34 -1.88
CA LYS A 117 -16.45 -3.49 -1.53
C LYS A 117 -17.02 -4.18 -2.77
N ASP A 118 -17.44 -3.40 -3.76
CA ASP A 118 -18.00 -3.94 -4.99
C ASP A 118 -16.90 -4.58 -5.85
N ILE A 119 -15.77 -3.89 -5.97
CA ILE A 119 -14.61 -4.34 -6.74
C ILE A 119 -14.08 -5.69 -6.22
N ILE A 120 -13.94 -5.86 -4.92
CA ILE A 120 -13.40 -7.11 -4.36
C ILE A 120 -14.38 -8.28 -4.51
N LEU A 121 -15.66 -8.02 -4.73
CA LEU A 121 -16.68 -9.03 -4.99
C LEU A 121 -16.82 -9.39 -6.47
N GLU A 122 -16.06 -8.78 -7.37
CA GLU A 122 -16.00 -9.17 -8.78
C GLU A 122 -15.63 -10.64 -8.94
N LYS A 123 -16.10 -11.24 -10.04
CA LYS A 123 -15.84 -12.66 -10.34
C LYS A 123 -14.45 -12.86 -10.94
N ARG A 124 -14.00 -11.92 -11.78
CA ARG A 124 -12.76 -12.02 -12.55
C ARG A 124 -12.21 -10.65 -12.89
N GLY A 125 -10.95 -10.60 -13.23
CA GLY A 125 -10.23 -9.42 -13.68
C GLY A 125 -9.03 -9.12 -12.79
N LEU A 126 -8.28 -8.09 -13.14
CA LEU A 126 -7.08 -7.67 -12.44
C LEU A 126 -7.34 -6.42 -11.61
N ILE A 127 -6.99 -6.47 -10.34
CA ILE A 127 -6.99 -5.33 -9.42
C ILE A 127 -5.53 -5.05 -9.03
N LEU A 128 -5.07 -3.84 -9.28
CA LEU A 128 -3.72 -3.42 -8.90
C LEU A 128 -3.79 -2.47 -7.69
N MET A 129 -3.05 -2.80 -6.64
CA MET A 129 -2.88 -1.95 -5.46
C MET A 129 -1.49 -1.33 -5.49
N VAL A 130 -1.42 -0.01 -5.55
CA VAL A 130 -0.15 0.71 -5.70
C VAL A 130 0.06 1.76 -4.60
N GLY A 131 1.32 2.10 -4.37
CA GLY A 131 1.73 3.07 -3.35
C GLY A 131 3.14 2.79 -2.84
N ALA A 132 3.73 3.75 -2.16
CA ALA A 132 5.03 3.61 -1.52
C ALA A 132 5.03 2.55 -0.40
N THR A 133 6.20 2.12 0.03
CA THR A 133 6.33 1.28 1.23
C THR A 133 5.75 2.01 2.44
N GLY A 134 4.94 1.30 3.24
CA GLY A 134 4.29 1.89 4.41
C GLY A 134 3.05 2.74 4.11
N SER A 135 2.55 2.76 2.87
CA SER A 135 1.31 3.45 2.51
C SER A 135 0.02 2.71 2.91
N GLY A 136 0.13 1.52 3.54
CA GLY A 136 -1.01 0.74 4.03
C GLY A 136 -1.63 -0.20 3.00
N LYS A 137 -0.96 -0.49 1.87
CA LYS A 137 -1.44 -1.42 0.82
C LYS A 137 -1.86 -2.77 1.36
N SER A 138 -0.97 -3.42 2.12
CA SER A 138 -1.21 -4.76 2.66
C SER A 138 -2.39 -4.78 3.62
N THR A 139 -2.55 -3.74 4.44
CA THR A 139 -3.70 -3.60 5.35
C THR A 139 -5.01 -3.48 4.58
N THR A 140 -5.03 -2.64 3.54
CA THR A 140 -6.21 -2.46 2.68
C THR A 140 -6.55 -3.74 1.92
N LEU A 141 -5.56 -4.41 1.31
CA LEU A 141 -5.77 -5.68 0.62
C LEU A 141 -6.24 -6.77 1.56
N ALA A 142 -5.66 -6.88 2.76
CA ALA A 142 -6.11 -7.83 3.75
C ALA A 142 -7.58 -7.58 4.16
N ALA A 143 -7.95 -6.32 4.41
CA ALA A 143 -9.33 -5.96 4.74
C ALA A 143 -10.31 -6.26 3.57
N MET A 144 -9.90 -5.98 2.32
CA MET A 144 -10.70 -6.31 1.14
C MET A 144 -10.88 -7.83 0.98
N LEU A 145 -9.80 -8.61 1.10
CA LEU A 145 -9.86 -10.07 0.99
C LEU A 145 -10.66 -10.70 2.13
N ASP A 146 -10.53 -10.18 3.36
CA ASP A 146 -11.29 -10.66 4.50
C ASP A 146 -12.80 -10.35 4.34
N TYR A 147 -13.14 -9.17 3.79
CA TYR A 147 -14.51 -8.84 3.40
C TYR A 147 -15.06 -9.81 2.34
N ARG A 148 -14.26 -10.15 1.30
CA ARG A 148 -14.64 -11.18 0.32
C ARG A 148 -14.86 -12.54 0.98
N ASN A 149 -13.95 -12.93 1.87
CA ASN A 149 -14.01 -14.18 2.64
C ASN A 149 -15.29 -14.29 3.50
N GLU A 150 -15.81 -13.16 3.98
CA GLU A 150 -17.10 -13.10 4.69
C GLU A 150 -18.32 -13.15 3.77
N GLN A 151 -18.22 -12.58 2.58
CA GLN A 151 -19.37 -12.40 1.71
C GLN A 151 -19.58 -13.53 0.69
N ARG A 152 -18.48 -14.18 0.23
CA ARG A 152 -18.51 -15.21 -0.83
C ARG A 152 -17.93 -16.53 -0.37
N THR A 153 -18.54 -17.61 -0.87
CA THR A 153 -17.94 -18.94 -0.84
C THR A 153 -16.93 -19.07 -1.98
N GLY A 154 -15.88 -19.86 -1.78
CA GLY A 154 -14.87 -20.12 -2.79
C GLY A 154 -13.50 -20.34 -2.18
N HIS A 155 -12.47 -20.30 -3.02
CA HIS A 155 -11.08 -20.47 -2.64
C HIS A 155 -10.28 -19.20 -2.89
N ILE A 156 -9.74 -18.60 -1.83
CA ILE A 156 -8.81 -17.47 -1.89
C ILE A 156 -7.41 -18.04 -1.72
N PHE A 157 -6.57 -17.80 -2.71
CA PHE A 157 -5.16 -18.21 -2.70
C PHE A 157 -4.27 -16.99 -2.63
N THR A 158 -3.31 -16.97 -1.71
CA THR A 158 -2.32 -15.89 -1.66
C THR A 158 -0.90 -16.45 -1.83
N LEU A 159 -0.06 -15.69 -2.51
CA LEU A 159 1.36 -15.95 -2.67
C LEU A 159 2.11 -14.66 -2.34
N GLU A 160 2.81 -14.65 -1.22
CA GLU A 160 3.35 -13.45 -0.59
C GLU A 160 4.84 -13.62 -0.24
N GLU A 161 5.57 -12.51 -0.16
CA GLU A 161 6.99 -12.49 0.23
C GLU A 161 7.27 -11.29 1.17
N PRO A 162 7.03 -11.51 2.47
CA PRO A 162 6.36 -12.62 3.12
C PRO A 162 4.87 -12.36 3.42
N VAL A 163 4.18 -13.32 4.03
CA VAL A 163 2.80 -13.16 4.54
C VAL A 163 2.77 -12.09 5.63
N GLU A 164 1.89 -11.08 5.48
CA GLU A 164 1.76 -9.99 6.45
C GLU A 164 0.55 -10.12 7.37
N PHE A 165 -0.51 -10.78 6.93
CA PHE A 165 -1.74 -11.00 7.70
C PHE A 165 -2.17 -12.46 7.60
N ILE A 166 -2.65 -13.03 8.70
CA ILE A 166 -3.16 -14.40 8.73
C ILE A 166 -4.68 -14.38 8.66
N PHE A 167 -5.24 -15.00 7.63
CA PHE A 167 -6.68 -15.10 7.46
C PHE A 167 -7.26 -16.30 8.20
N GLN A 168 -8.47 -16.12 8.73
CA GLN A 168 -9.30 -17.21 9.19
C GLN A 168 -10.20 -17.67 8.05
N ASN A 169 -10.43 -18.98 7.91
CA ASN A 169 -11.45 -19.49 7.00
C ASN A 169 -12.83 -19.06 7.50
N LYS A 170 -13.62 -18.40 6.63
CA LYS A 170 -15.00 -17.98 6.91
C LYS A 170 -15.96 -18.66 5.93
N LYS A 171 -16.53 -17.91 4.97
CA LYS A 171 -17.29 -18.54 3.86
C LYS A 171 -16.36 -19.11 2.79
N SER A 172 -15.18 -18.53 2.61
CA SER A 172 -14.17 -19.04 1.71
C SER A 172 -13.12 -19.87 2.47
N ILE A 173 -12.44 -20.76 1.75
CA ILE A 173 -11.18 -21.37 2.19
C ILE A 173 -10.06 -20.42 1.77
N VAL A 174 -9.15 -20.11 2.69
CA VAL A 174 -7.99 -19.25 2.42
C VAL A 174 -6.71 -20.04 2.57
N ASN A 175 -5.98 -20.21 1.48
CA ASN A 175 -4.66 -20.82 1.48
C ASN A 175 -3.61 -19.75 1.20
N GLN A 176 -2.75 -19.52 2.18
CA GLN A 176 -1.65 -18.57 2.09
C GLN A 176 -0.34 -19.31 1.93
N ARG A 177 0.49 -18.87 0.97
CA ARG A 177 1.80 -19.45 0.74
C ARG A 177 2.86 -18.35 0.79
N GLU A 178 3.89 -18.59 1.58
CA GLU A 178 5.04 -17.72 1.70
C GLU A 178 6.20 -18.22 0.83
N VAL A 179 6.78 -17.29 0.06
CA VAL A 179 7.98 -17.58 -0.73
C VAL A 179 9.16 -17.83 0.21
N GLY A 180 9.93 -18.87 -0.07
CA GLY A 180 11.04 -19.31 0.75
C GLY A 180 10.65 -20.28 1.88
N THR A 181 9.37 -20.29 2.28
CA THR A 181 8.84 -21.19 3.33
C THR A 181 7.97 -22.29 2.73
N ASP A 182 6.92 -21.90 1.98
CA ASP A 182 5.91 -22.82 1.44
C ASP A 182 6.10 -23.10 -0.04
N THR A 183 6.89 -22.29 -0.72
CA THR A 183 7.31 -22.45 -2.12
C THR A 183 8.72 -21.93 -2.32
N LEU A 184 9.45 -22.48 -3.28
CA LEU A 184 10.85 -22.11 -3.52
C LEU A 184 11.00 -20.65 -3.97
N ASP A 185 10.16 -20.24 -4.91
CA ASP A 185 10.16 -18.89 -5.46
C ASP A 185 8.75 -18.49 -5.95
N MET A 186 8.57 -17.21 -6.26
CA MET A 186 7.31 -16.64 -6.75
C MET A 186 6.85 -17.31 -8.04
N ARG A 187 7.75 -17.56 -8.99
CA ARG A 187 7.43 -18.15 -10.29
C ARG A 187 6.91 -19.58 -10.16
N VAL A 188 7.56 -20.40 -9.32
CA VAL A 188 7.11 -21.77 -9.05
C VAL A 188 5.74 -21.76 -8.37
N GLY A 189 5.54 -20.87 -7.39
CA GLY A 189 4.27 -20.71 -6.71
C GLY A 189 3.13 -20.33 -7.66
N LEU A 190 3.34 -19.32 -8.50
CA LEU A 190 2.37 -18.88 -9.51
C LEU A 190 2.06 -19.96 -10.54
N LYS A 191 3.08 -20.62 -11.12
CA LYS A 191 2.88 -21.70 -12.10
C LYS A 191 1.93 -22.80 -11.59
N ASN A 192 1.93 -23.06 -10.30
CA ASN A 192 1.07 -24.09 -9.70
C ASN A 192 -0.27 -23.58 -9.18
N ALA A 193 -0.44 -22.25 -9.03
CA ALA A 193 -1.63 -21.67 -8.42
C ALA A 193 -2.93 -22.08 -9.13
N LEU A 194 -2.97 -22.07 -10.48
CA LEU A 194 -4.16 -22.49 -11.25
C LEU A 194 -4.58 -23.95 -11.01
N ARG A 195 -3.64 -24.81 -10.64
CA ARG A 195 -3.94 -26.23 -10.33
C ARG A 195 -4.58 -26.40 -8.96
N GLN A 196 -4.64 -25.34 -8.17
CA GLN A 196 -5.21 -25.35 -6.82
C GLN A 196 -6.65 -24.81 -6.83
N ALA A 197 -7.26 -24.65 -8.01
CA ALA A 197 -8.64 -24.20 -8.23
C ALA A 197 -9.01 -22.92 -7.43
N PRO A 198 -8.24 -21.82 -7.49
CA PRO A 198 -8.59 -20.59 -6.79
C PRO A 198 -9.71 -19.84 -7.52
N ASP A 199 -10.60 -19.18 -6.78
CA ASP A 199 -11.52 -18.17 -7.33
C ASP A 199 -10.92 -16.77 -7.27
N CYS A 200 -10.04 -16.54 -6.29
CA CYS A 200 -9.37 -15.27 -6.07
C CYS A 200 -7.90 -15.52 -5.74
N ILE A 201 -7.02 -14.79 -6.39
CA ILE A 201 -5.56 -14.93 -6.24
C ILE A 201 -4.98 -13.59 -5.80
N LEU A 202 -4.19 -13.57 -4.72
CA LEU A 202 -3.35 -12.44 -4.36
C LEU A 202 -1.89 -12.75 -4.71
N ILE A 203 -1.28 -11.88 -5.52
CA ILE A 203 0.16 -11.85 -5.76
C ILE A 203 0.74 -10.73 -4.90
N GLY A 204 1.58 -11.08 -3.93
CA GLY A 204 2.12 -10.14 -2.93
C GLY A 204 2.75 -8.90 -3.57
N GLU A 205 3.63 -9.10 -4.56
CA GLU A 205 4.24 -8.00 -5.32
C GLU A 205 4.63 -8.42 -6.74
N ILE A 206 4.34 -7.55 -7.71
CA ILE A 206 4.82 -7.68 -9.09
C ILE A 206 6.09 -6.84 -9.25
N ARG A 207 7.22 -7.54 -9.52
CA ARG A 207 8.53 -6.90 -9.69
C ARG A 207 9.07 -7.02 -11.12
N ASP A 208 8.52 -7.92 -11.92
CA ASP A 208 9.01 -8.29 -13.22
C ASP A 208 7.91 -8.64 -14.23
N LYS A 209 8.34 -8.89 -15.47
CA LYS A 209 7.48 -9.28 -16.59
C LYS A 209 6.75 -10.59 -16.34
N GLU A 210 7.43 -11.60 -15.80
CA GLU A 210 6.90 -12.94 -15.60
C GLU A 210 5.72 -12.94 -14.61
N ASN A 211 5.87 -12.23 -13.50
CA ASN A 211 4.81 -12.08 -12.50
C ASN A 211 3.63 -11.28 -13.05
N MET A 212 3.91 -10.21 -13.83
CA MET A 212 2.85 -9.42 -14.49
C MET A 212 2.10 -10.25 -15.52
N THR A 213 2.80 -11.01 -16.32
CA THR A 213 2.19 -11.91 -17.33
C THR A 213 1.30 -12.94 -16.66
N SER A 214 1.74 -13.53 -15.54
CA SER A 214 0.93 -14.47 -14.76
C SER A 214 -0.35 -13.83 -14.22
N ALA A 215 -0.26 -12.61 -13.68
CA ALA A 215 -1.42 -11.87 -13.18
C ALA A 215 -2.47 -11.61 -14.28
N ILE A 216 -2.03 -11.20 -15.47
CA ILE A 216 -2.89 -11.02 -16.64
C ILE A 216 -3.53 -12.34 -17.06
N GLN A 217 -2.76 -13.42 -17.16
CA GLN A 217 -3.25 -14.75 -17.54
C GLN A 217 -4.32 -15.27 -16.57
N TYR A 218 -4.18 -15.03 -15.26
CA TYR A 218 -5.20 -15.39 -14.29
C TYR A 218 -6.49 -14.62 -14.52
N ALA A 219 -6.38 -13.31 -14.73
CA ALA A 219 -7.54 -12.49 -15.01
C ALA A 219 -8.26 -12.89 -16.31
N GLN A 220 -7.50 -13.25 -17.36
CA GLN A 220 -8.03 -13.76 -18.64
C GLN A 220 -8.71 -15.12 -18.48
N SER A 221 -8.16 -16.00 -17.64
CA SER A 221 -8.70 -17.34 -17.41
C SER A 221 -9.90 -17.39 -16.44
N GLY A 222 -10.43 -16.23 -16.05
CA GLY A 222 -11.70 -16.11 -15.34
C GLY A 222 -11.56 -15.95 -13.81
N HIS A 223 -10.34 -15.76 -13.29
CA HIS A 223 -10.08 -15.56 -11.87
C HIS A 223 -10.04 -14.07 -11.50
N LEU A 224 -10.37 -13.74 -10.26
CA LEU A 224 -10.06 -12.43 -9.71
C LEU A 224 -8.61 -12.43 -9.22
N CYS A 225 -7.77 -11.61 -9.85
CA CYS A 225 -6.37 -11.47 -9.47
C CYS A 225 -6.13 -10.10 -8.83
N LEU A 226 -5.58 -10.09 -7.63
CA LEU A 226 -5.09 -8.90 -6.95
C LEU A 226 -3.57 -8.94 -6.93
N ALA A 227 -2.94 -7.79 -7.12
CA ALA A 227 -1.49 -7.69 -7.01
C ALA A 227 -1.05 -6.34 -6.49
N THR A 228 0.10 -6.29 -5.81
CA THR A 228 0.71 -5.00 -5.47
C THR A 228 1.81 -4.62 -6.44
N LEU A 229 2.00 -3.32 -6.59
CA LEU A 229 3.07 -2.74 -7.38
C LEU A 229 3.58 -1.47 -6.70
N HIS A 230 4.89 -1.23 -6.71
CA HIS A 230 5.45 0.02 -6.25
C HIS A 230 5.34 1.10 -7.32
N ALA A 231 4.34 1.97 -7.17
CA ALA A 231 4.15 3.18 -7.97
C ALA A 231 3.41 4.23 -7.12
N ASN A 232 3.49 5.50 -7.49
CA ASN A 232 2.91 6.58 -6.69
C ASN A 232 1.43 6.87 -7.01
N ASN A 233 0.98 6.53 -8.23
CA ASN A 233 -0.39 6.69 -8.72
C ASN A 233 -0.64 5.74 -9.90
N SER A 234 -1.86 5.76 -10.45
CA SER A 234 -2.27 4.92 -11.58
C SER A 234 -1.44 5.17 -12.86
N TYR A 235 -1.12 6.42 -13.16
CA TYR A 235 -0.26 6.78 -14.29
C TYR A 235 1.13 6.13 -14.19
N HIS A 236 1.79 6.28 -13.03
CA HIS A 236 3.10 5.68 -12.80
C HIS A 236 3.03 4.14 -12.76
N ALA A 237 1.93 3.57 -12.27
CA ALA A 237 1.71 2.13 -12.30
C ALA A 237 1.67 1.59 -13.72
N MET A 238 0.90 2.20 -14.61
CA MET A 238 0.83 1.81 -16.01
C MET A 238 2.18 1.92 -16.72
N ASN A 239 2.89 3.04 -16.53
CA ASN A 239 4.23 3.20 -17.10
C ASN A 239 5.22 2.17 -16.54
N ARG A 240 5.15 1.85 -15.25
CA ARG A 240 5.97 0.80 -14.63
C ARG A 240 5.72 -0.56 -15.26
N ILE A 241 4.45 -0.93 -15.46
CA ILE A 241 4.08 -2.18 -16.13
C ILE A 241 4.62 -2.21 -17.56
N ILE A 242 4.41 -1.14 -18.32
CA ILE A 242 4.90 -1.03 -19.70
C ILE A 242 6.43 -1.18 -19.76
N SER A 243 7.15 -0.67 -18.75
CA SER A 243 8.61 -0.76 -18.68
C SER A 243 9.16 -2.18 -18.50
N PHE A 244 8.36 -3.12 -17.99
CA PHE A 244 8.75 -4.53 -17.89
C PHE A 244 8.83 -5.23 -19.25
N TYR A 245 8.19 -4.67 -20.29
CA TYR A 245 8.05 -5.33 -21.59
C TYR A 245 8.87 -4.62 -22.65
N PRO A 246 9.55 -5.39 -23.54
CA PRO A 246 10.23 -4.84 -24.70
C PRO A 246 9.21 -4.25 -25.68
N LEU A 247 9.65 -3.32 -26.53
CA LEU A 247 8.79 -2.52 -27.41
C LEU A 247 7.84 -3.36 -28.28
N GLU A 248 8.33 -4.44 -28.84
CA GLU A 248 7.58 -5.35 -29.71
C GLU A 248 6.40 -6.06 -29.01
N SER A 249 6.44 -6.17 -27.69
CA SER A 249 5.40 -6.84 -26.91
C SER A 249 4.38 -5.87 -26.29
N ARG A 250 4.62 -4.55 -26.38
CA ARG A 250 3.80 -3.56 -25.65
C ARG A 250 2.39 -3.45 -26.20
N THR A 251 2.19 -3.57 -27.51
CA THR A 251 0.85 -3.52 -28.10
C THR A 251 -0.03 -4.65 -27.58
N ALA A 252 0.48 -5.89 -27.56
CA ALA A 252 -0.25 -7.02 -26.99
C ALA A 252 -0.52 -6.85 -25.50
N LEU A 253 0.48 -6.37 -24.74
CA LEU A 253 0.30 -6.05 -23.32
C LEU A 253 -0.84 -5.04 -23.08
N LEU A 254 -0.89 -3.96 -23.84
CA LEU A 254 -1.89 -2.90 -23.67
C LEU A 254 -3.29 -3.41 -24.02
N GLN A 255 -3.44 -4.25 -25.05
CA GLN A 255 -4.67 -4.93 -25.37
C GLN A 255 -5.12 -5.87 -24.24
N ASP A 256 -4.22 -6.67 -23.70
CA ASP A 256 -4.51 -7.56 -22.59
C ASP A 256 -4.92 -6.78 -21.33
N LEU A 257 -4.21 -5.70 -21.00
CA LEU A 257 -4.52 -4.84 -19.86
C LEU A 257 -5.86 -4.13 -20.03
N SER A 258 -6.15 -3.57 -21.20
CA SER A 258 -7.43 -2.91 -21.47
C SER A 258 -8.63 -3.83 -21.24
N ALA A 259 -8.47 -5.12 -21.57
CA ALA A 259 -9.52 -6.13 -21.43
C ALA A 259 -9.63 -6.72 -20.01
N THR A 260 -8.53 -6.83 -19.29
CA THR A 260 -8.49 -7.57 -18.00
C THR A 260 -8.48 -6.69 -16.76
N LEU A 261 -7.90 -5.49 -16.84
CA LEU A 261 -7.85 -4.57 -15.70
C LEU A 261 -9.26 -4.20 -15.24
N LYS A 262 -9.51 -4.23 -13.94
CA LYS A 262 -10.73 -3.72 -13.31
C LYS A 262 -10.50 -2.35 -12.72
N CYS A 263 -9.43 -2.21 -11.97
CA CYS A 263 -9.04 -0.93 -11.40
C CYS A 263 -7.56 -0.90 -10.99
N VAL A 264 -7.07 0.31 -10.83
CA VAL A 264 -5.84 0.60 -10.07
C VAL A 264 -6.25 1.42 -8.85
N ILE A 265 -5.86 0.93 -7.67
CA ILE A 265 -6.08 1.58 -6.38
C ILE A 265 -4.73 2.10 -5.91
N SER A 266 -4.58 3.42 -5.83
CA SER A 266 -3.36 4.07 -5.36
C SER A 266 -3.58 4.63 -3.97
N GLN A 267 -2.65 4.41 -3.03
CA GLN A 267 -2.85 4.78 -1.63
C GLN A 267 -1.65 5.50 -1.03
N ARG A 268 -1.95 6.56 -0.26
CA ARG A 268 -1.03 7.29 0.60
C ARG A 268 -1.59 7.38 2.01
N LEU A 269 -0.73 7.41 3.02
CA LEU A 269 -1.13 7.72 4.39
C LEU A 269 -0.74 9.16 4.71
N VAL A 270 -1.74 9.98 4.99
CA VAL A 270 -1.61 11.40 5.33
C VAL A 270 -1.89 11.62 6.81
N LYS A 271 -1.27 12.62 7.42
CA LYS A 271 -1.47 12.94 8.85
C LYS A 271 -2.82 13.62 9.05
N ASN A 272 -3.67 13.05 9.89
CA ASN A 272 -4.95 13.64 10.22
C ASN A 272 -4.84 14.65 11.36
N VAL A 273 -5.90 15.43 11.58
CA VAL A 273 -5.96 16.48 12.63
C VAL A 273 -5.79 15.93 14.05
N ARG A 274 -5.96 14.62 14.25
CA ARG A 274 -5.75 13.95 15.56
C ARG A 274 -4.31 13.43 15.72
N GLY A 275 -3.42 13.71 14.75
CA GLY A 275 -2.03 13.23 14.76
C GLY A 275 -1.87 11.77 14.33
N LEU A 276 -2.94 11.08 13.93
CA LEU A 276 -2.92 9.72 13.38
C LEU A 276 -2.79 9.78 11.86
N ARG A 277 -2.66 8.60 11.22
CA ARG A 277 -2.61 8.48 9.76
C ARG A 277 -3.96 8.03 9.21
N SER A 278 -4.40 8.68 8.14
CA SER A 278 -5.60 8.32 7.37
C SER A 278 -5.24 8.05 5.91
N ALA A 279 -5.97 7.15 5.25
CA ALA A 279 -5.69 6.80 3.86
C ALA A 279 -6.30 7.83 2.90
N ALA A 280 -5.47 8.45 2.07
CA ALA A 280 -5.90 9.12 0.85
C ALA A 280 -5.78 8.12 -0.29
N VAL A 281 -6.86 7.97 -1.08
CA VAL A 281 -6.97 6.90 -2.07
C VAL A 281 -7.39 7.46 -3.43
N GLU A 282 -6.60 7.16 -4.44
CA GLU A 282 -7.00 7.29 -5.85
C GLU A 282 -7.58 5.97 -6.31
N VAL A 283 -8.70 5.99 -7.03
CA VAL A 283 -9.32 4.81 -7.64
C VAL A 283 -9.53 5.08 -9.12
N MET A 284 -8.75 4.44 -9.96
CA MET A 284 -8.95 4.43 -11.41
C MET A 284 -9.74 3.17 -11.79
N LEU A 285 -11.01 3.34 -12.07
CA LEU A 285 -11.83 2.27 -12.63
C LEU A 285 -11.57 2.15 -14.13
N ASN A 286 -11.44 0.93 -14.63
CA ASN A 286 -11.27 0.67 -16.06
C ASN A 286 -12.61 0.82 -16.79
N SER A 287 -13.09 2.07 -16.90
CA SER A 287 -14.25 2.41 -17.73
C SER A 287 -13.90 2.18 -19.21
N ARG A 288 -14.95 2.17 -20.08
CA ARG A 288 -14.75 2.00 -21.52
C ARG A 288 -13.72 3.01 -22.08
N TYR A 289 -13.83 4.27 -21.66
CA TYR A 289 -12.90 5.31 -22.12
C TYR A 289 -11.47 5.10 -21.61
N ILE A 290 -11.30 4.71 -20.34
CA ILE A 290 -9.97 4.36 -19.80
C ILE A 290 -9.40 3.14 -20.55
N ALA A 291 -10.21 2.12 -20.84
CA ALA A 291 -9.77 0.96 -21.62
C ALA A 291 -9.28 1.34 -23.02
N GLU A 292 -10.01 2.26 -23.71
CA GLU A 292 -9.59 2.77 -25.02
C GLU A 292 -8.25 3.54 -24.94
N LEU A 293 -8.04 4.36 -23.90
CA LEU A 293 -6.76 5.06 -23.69
C LEU A 293 -5.61 4.07 -23.43
N ILE A 294 -5.84 3.04 -22.61
CA ILE A 294 -4.86 1.99 -22.34
C ILE A 294 -4.51 1.27 -23.64
N GLU A 295 -5.49 0.84 -24.42
CA GLU A 295 -5.27 0.11 -25.66
C GLU A 295 -4.44 0.91 -26.68
N LYS A 296 -4.70 2.23 -26.77
CA LYS A 296 -3.94 3.15 -27.63
C LYS A 296 -2.56 3.52 -27.09
N GLY A 297 -2.28 3.26 -25.80
CA GLY A 297 -1.06 3.69 -25.13
C GLY A 297 -1.06 5.17 -24.71
N GLU A 298 -2.21 5.82 -24.72
CA GLU A 298 -2.41 7.23 -24.35
C GLU A 298 -2.50 7.39 -22.82
N ILE A 299 -1.50 6.83 -22.11
CA ILE A 299 -1.47 6.75 -20.65
C ILE A 299 -1.48 8.14 -19.99
N GLY A 300 -0.89 9.15 -20.66
CA GLY A 300 -0.84 10.53 -20.19
C GLY A 300 -2.22 11.17 -20.00
N GLU A 301 -3.22 10.75 -20.77
CA GLU A 301 -4.57 11.31 -20.75
C GLU A 301 -5.48 10.70 -19.68
N MET A 302 -5.05 9.59 -19.06
CA MET A 302 -5.88 8.86 -18.09
C MET A 302 -6.29 9.72 -16.90
N LYS A 303 -5.39 10.60 -16.38
CA LYS A 303 -5.71 11.46 -15.23
C LYS A 303 -6.83 12.45 -15.59
N GLU A 304 -6.73 13.10 -16.73
CA GLU A 304 -7.76 14.02 -17.21
C GLU A 304 -9.09 13.28 -17.47
N ALA A 305 -9.00 12.06 -18.03
CA ALA A 305 -10.16 11.20 -18.21
C ALA A 305 -10.84 10.85 -16.87
N MET A 306 -10.07 10.57 -15.82
CA MET A 306 -10.60 10.33 -14.48
C MET A 306 -11.26 11.57 -13.88
N GLU A 307 -10.65 12.76 -14.04
CA GLU A 307 -11.17 14.04 -13.54
C GLU A 307 -12.49 14.41 -14.19
N LYS A 308 -12.63 14.16 -15.49
CA LYS A 308 -13.84 14.43 -16.27
C LYS A 308 -14.87 13.30 -16.22
N ALA A 309 -14.46 12.10 -15.84
CA ALA A 309 -15.35 10.95 -15.85
C ALA A 309 -16.37 11.05 -14.72
N LEU A 310 -17.64 10.96 -15.09
CA LEU A 310 -18.74 10.77 -14.15
C LEU A 310 -18.91 9.29 -13.73
N THR A 311 -17.85 8.50 -13.81
CA THR A 311 -17.88 7.07 -13.44
C THR A 311 -17.98 6.95 -11.93
N PRO A 312 -19.12 6.49 -11.38
CA PRO A 312 -19.28 6.41 -9.93
C PRO A 312 -18.18 5.55 -9.29
N GLY A 313 -17.53 6.08 -8.25
CA GLY A 313 -16.47 5.38 -7.53
C GLY A 313 -15.05 5.62 -8.06
N SER A 314 -14.89 6.18 -9.27
CA SER A 314 -13.57 6.67 -9.74
C SER A 314 -13.26 8.00 -9.07
N GLN A 315 -12.03 8.17 -8.58
CA GLN A 315 -11.57 9.44 -7.99
C GLN A 315 -10.05 9.59 -8.10
N THR A 316 -9.59 10.82 -8.28
CA THR A 316 -8.16 11.19 -8.22
C THR A 316 -7.70 11.42 -6.79
N PHE A 317 -6.38 11.55 -6.57
CA PHE A 317 -5.85 11.93 -5.26
C PHE A 317 -6.36 13.31 -4.83
N GLU A 318 -6.43 14.27 -5.74
CA GLU A 318 -6.93 15.63 -5.45
C GLU A 318 -8.38 15.60 -4.96
N GLN A 319 -9.24 14.80 -5.61
CA GLN A 319 -10.64 14.63 -5.17
C GLN A 319 -10.74 13.93 -3.81
N SER A 320 -9.90 12.93 -3.55
CA SER A 320 -9.81 12.27 -2.25
C SER A 320 -9.36 13.22 -1.15
N LEU A 321 -8.27 13.96 -1.38
CA LEU A 321 -7.72 14.94 -0.43
C LEU A 321 -8.69 16.10 -0.20
N PHE A 322 -9.34 16.61 -1.23
CA PHE A 322 -10.38 17.63 -1.13
C PHE A 322 -11.51 17.19 -0.21
N LYS A 323 -12.02 15.95 -0.39
CA LYS A 323 -13.04 15.38 0.49
C LYS A 323 -12.56 15.31 1.93
N MET A 324 -11.32 14.86 2.16
CA MET A 324 -10.75 14.78 3.52
C MET A 324 -10.58 16.15 4.18
N ILE A 325 -10.24 17.20 3.41
CA ILE A 325 -10.16 18.59 3.90
C ILE A 325 -11.55 19.09 4.26
N ARG A 326 -12.53 18.94 3.38
CA ARG A 326 -13.91 19.37 3.56
C ARG A 326 -14.55 18.69 4.78
N ASP A 327 -14.29 17.41 4.98
CA ASP A 327 -14.83 16.61 6.08
C ASP A 327 -14.01 16.83 7.39
N GLY A 328 -13.02 17.75 7.41
CA GLY A 328 -12.20 18.11 8.58
C GLY A 328 -11.27 16.99 9.06
N ILE A 329 -10.98 16.00 8.20
CA ILE A 329 -10.09 14.87 8.54
C ILE A 329 -8.62 15.31 8.52
N ILE A 330 -8.23 16.13 7.53
CA ILE A 330 -6.87 16.67 7.38
C ILE A 330 -6.91 18.19 7.24
N THR A 331 -5.77 18.84 7.49
CA THR A 331 -5.61 20.26 7.19
C THR A 331 -5.40 20.49 5.69
N GLN A 332 -5.64 21.73 5.22
CA GLN A 332 -5.37 22.09 3.84
C GLN A 332 -3.88 21.95 3.48
N ASP A 333 -2.98 22.35 4.40
CA ASP A 333 -1.53 22.23 4.19
C ASP A 333 -1.09 20.78 4.00
N GLU A 334 -1.62 19.86 4.83
CA GLU A 334 -1.35 18.42 4.69
C GLU A 334 -1.89 17.90 3.35
N GLY A 335 -3.08 18.34 2.93
CA GLY A 335 -3.65 17.99 1.63
C GLY A 335 -2.76 18.45 0.47
N LEU A 336 -2.32 19.70 0.48
CA LEU A 336 -1.47 20.28 -0.56
C LEU A 336 -0.09 19.60 -0.62
N ALA A 337 0.49 19.27 0.53
CA ALA A 337 1.77 18.55 0.61
C ALA A 337 1.72 17.12 0.04
N ASN A 338 0.53 16.52 -0.01
CA ASN A 338 0.33 15.14 -0.48
C ASN A 338 -0.40 15.03 -1.83
N ALA A 339 -0.78 16.15 -2.46
CA ALA A 339 -1.40 16.16 -3.78
C ALA A 339 -0.37 15.90 -4.90
N ASP A 340 -0.80 15.25 -5.99
CA ASP A 340 0.02 15.15 -7.21
C ASP A 340 0.10 16.51 -7.92
N SER A 341 -0.98 17.31 -7.82
CA SER A 341 -1.06 18.68 -8.31
C SER A 341 -1.70 19.59 -7.26
N ALA A 342 -0.86 20.34 -6.54
CA ALA A 342 -1.34 21.33 -5.56
C ALA A 342 -2.28 22.37 -6.21
N ASN A 343 -2.02 22.75 -7.45
CA ASN A 343 -2.87 23.70 -8.19
C ASN A 343 -4.26 23.15 -8.45
N ASN A 344 -4.38 21.87 -8.86
CA ASN A 344 -5.68 21.24 -9.08
C ASN A 344 -6.45 21.12 -7.76
N LEU A 345 -5.77 20.77 -6.67
CA LEU A 345 -6.40 20.70 -5.34
C LEU A 345 -6.89 22.08 -4.88
N LEU A 346 -6.07 23.13 -5.03
CA LEU A 346 -6.48 24.53 -4.73
C LEU A 346 -7.67 24.95 -5.60
N TRP A 347 -7.68 24.58 -6.87
CA TRP A 347 -8.81 24.85 -7.75
C TRP A 347 -10.10 24.18 -7.24
N LEU A 348 -10.05 22.91 -6.82
CA LEU A 348 -11.18 22.20 -6.23
C LEU A 348 -11.68 22.89 -4.95
N ILE A 349 -10.77 23.29 -4.06
CA ILE A 349 -11.12 23.99 -2.80
C ILE A 349 -11.85 25.29 -3.10
N ASN A 350 -11.30 26.11 -4.00
CA ASN A 350 -11.82 27.45 -4.28
C ASN A 350 -13.15 27.42 -5.07
N ASN A 351 -13.28 26.51 -6.03
CA ASN A 351 -14.45 26.49 -6.92
C ASN A 351 -15.65 25.72 -6.33
N THR A 352 -15.40 24.76 -5.46
CA THR A 352 -16.51 24.00 -4.83
C THR A 352 -17.10 24.76 -3.64
N ALA A 353 -16.32 25.60 -2.95
CA ALA A 353 -16.86 26.55 -1.96
C ALA A 353 -17.87 27.55 -2.62
N ALA A 354 -17.59 28.00 -3.84
CA ALA A 354 -18.51 28.86 -4.62
C ALA A 354 -19.77 28.11 -5.09
N GLY A 355 -19.66 26.77 -5.37
CA GLY A 355 -20.79 25.94 -5.81
C GLY A 355 -21.70 25.48 -4.67
N ALA A 356 -21.16 25.31 -3.45
CA ALA A 356 -21.95 24.90 -2.29
C ALA A 356 -22.98 25.97 -1.87
N ASP A 357 -22.67 27.26 -2.05
CA ASP A 357 -23.61 28.36 -1.83
C ASP A 357 -24.75 28.37 -2.84
N PHE A 358 -24.55 27.86 -4.05
CA PHE A 358 -25.61 27.69 -5.06
C PHE A 358 -26.51 26.47 -4.77
N ALA A 359 -25.95 25.38 -4.28
CA ALA A 359 -26.71 24.16 -3.96
C ALA A 359 -27.49 24.27 -2.64
N ALA A 360 -27.09 25.19 -1.75
CA ALA A 360 -27.77 25.44 -0.47
C ALA A 360 -28.99 26.35 -0.55
N GLY A 361 -29.45 26.74 -1.76
CA GLY A 361 -30.70 27.47 -1.94
C GLY A 361 -30.74 28.86 -1.29
N LYS A 362 -29.60 29.49 -1.05
CA LYS A 362 -29.57 30.89 -0.62
C LYS A 362 -29.80 31.76 -1.84
N GLU A 363 -31.08 32.12 -2.07
CA GLU A 363 -31.46 33.16 -3.01
C GLU A 363 -30.64 34.41 -2.74
N ARG A 364 -29.87 34.87 -3.73
CA ARG A 364 -29.23 36.18 -3.69
C ARG A 364 -30.33 37.22 -3.61
N ASN A 365 -30.40 37.92 -2.50
CA ASN A 365 -31.23 39.10 -2.35
C ASN A 365 -30.87 40.11 -3.46
N PRO A 366 -31.78 40.46 -4.40
CA PRO A 366 -31.45 41.34 -5.53
C PRO A 366 -31.17 42.79 -5.15
N GLN A 367 -31.15 43.12 -3.85
CA GLN A 367 -30.98 44.50 -3.36
C GLN A 367 -29.64 44.80 -2.67
N ALA A 368 -28.66 43.90 -2.72
CA ALA A 368 -27.30 44.25 -2.27
C ALA A 368 -26.61 45.09 -3.33
N LYS A 369 -26.50 46.41 -3.08
CA LYS A 369 -25.68 47.36 -3.87
C LYS A 369 -24.24 46.79 -3.97
N PRO A 370 -23.59 46.89 -5.16
CA PRO A 370 -22.22 46.50 -5.29
C PRO A 370 -21.34 47.44 -4.45
N ALA A 371 -20.53 46.85 -3.57
CA ALA A 371 -19.47 47.56 -2.88
C ALA A 371 -18.52 48.17 -3.91
N ALA A 372 -18.28 49.48 -3.79
CA ALA A 372 -17.48 50.27 -4.68
C ALA A 372 -16.11 49.65 -4.91
N GLY A 373 -15.75 49.54 -6.18
CA GLY A 373 -14.46 49.07 -6.61
C GLY A 373 -13.32 49.94 -6.09
N VAL A 374 -12.30 49.30 -5.56
CA VAL A 374 -10.97 49.90 -5.49
C VAL A 374 -10.23 49.39 -6.70
N GLY A 375 -10.25 50.25 -7.76
CA GLY A 375 -9.36 50.10 -8.86
C GLY A 375 -7.98 50.58 -8.45
N SER A 376 -6.97 49.82 -8.77
CA SER A 376 -5.67 50.40 -9.10
C SER A 376 -4.83 49.34 -9.80
N SER A 377 -4.75 49.45 -11.10
CA SER A 377 -3.68 48.96 -11.94
C SER A 377 -2.37 49.60 -11.52
N ALA A 378 -1.40 48.82 -11.07
CA ALA A 378 0.00 49.24 -11.05
C ALA A 378 0.76 48.41 -12.10
N PRO A 379 1.57 49.06 -12.97
CA PRO A 379 2.29 48.35 -14.01
C PRO A 379 3.49 47.59 -13.46
N PHE A 380 3.76 46.47 -14.08
CA PHE A 380 5.00 45.71 -13.90
C PHE A 380 6.18 46.63 -14.28
N SER A 381 7.00 47.01 -13.29
CA SER A 381 8.30 47.65 -13.53
C SER A 381 9.38 46.59 -13.55
N GLU A 382 10.11 46.61 -14.65
CA GLU A 382 11.26 45.84 -15.05
C GLU A 382 12.19 45.39 -13.91
N PHE A 383 12.46 44.11 -13.86
CA PHE A 383 13.58 43.53 -13.12
C PHE A 383 14.83 43.72 -13.98
N LYS A 384 15.70 44.71 -13.64
CA LYS A 384 17.05 44.86 -14.20
C LYS A 384 17.99 43.95 -13.42
N LEU A 385 18.61 43.00 -14.13
CA LEU A 385 19.81 42.31 -13.67
C LEU A 385 20.98 43.29 -13.74
N ASP A 386 21.54 43.64 -12.57
CA ASP A 386 22.80 44.34 -12.47
C ASP A 386 23.95 43.36 -12.76
N SER A 387 24.56 43.55 -13.93
CA SER A 387 25.81 42.92 -14.34
C SER A 387 26.98 43.83 -13.98
N SER A 388 27.50 43.69 -12.76
CA SER A 388 28.83 44.23 -12.44
C SER A 388 29.35 43.51 -11.18
N GLU A 389 30.24 42.54 -11.42
CA GLU A 389 31.41 42.21 -10.62
C GLU A 389 32.09 40.95 -11.16
N THR A 390 32.74 41.12 -12.32
CA THR A 390 33.86 40.29 -12.71
C THR A 390 35.01 41.27 -12.95
N GLU A 391 35.91 41.33 -11.96
CA GLU A 391 37.36 41.66 -12.08
C GLU A 391 37.90 42.04 -10.72
N ARG A 392 38.65 41.10 -10.10
CA ARG A 392 39.93 41.30 -9.40
C ARG A 392 40.19 40.18 -8.38
N ALA A 393 41.19 39.49 -8.69
CA ALA A 393 42.24 38.76 -8.02
C ALA A 393 42.20 37.26 -8.22
#